data_8b14b795eb803157d158b40a55462162
#
_entry.id   8b14b795eb803157d158b40a55462162
#
_cell.length_a   1.000
_cell.length_b   1.000
_cell.length_c   1.000
_cell.angle_alpha   90.00
_cell.angle_beta   90.00
_cell.angle_gamma   90.00
#
_symmetry.space_group_name_H-M   'P 1'
#
loop_
_entity.id
_entity.type
_entity.pdbx_description
1 polymer ?
#
loop_
_entity_poly.entity_id
_entity_poly.type
_entity_poly.pdbx_seq_one_letter_code
_entity_poly.pdbx_strand_id
1 'polypeptide(L)'
;MIYWVLTILMAAFSYAMGNLNSAIVASNFVFHTDLRKLGTGSTALSNFRRIYGVKGGIKLLLVELVIDLLPILISGWLFGIKDHAIVGRAFAGFCLVMGRVYPALYELRGGHGIMALIVAAFSVSFSIGATILAIVLALIWFTRYMSLAVLAGAATLIVAALLLIDDRLAMFLCIFMGIIVILKHLSAISRISAGKEPKISFKEDINYKFDEKF
;
A
#
# COMPACT_ATOMS: atom_id res chain seq x y z
N MET A 1 -22.32 -9.61 21.39
CA MET A 1 -22.38 -10.47 20.18
C MET A 1 -22.21 -9.65 18.90
N ILE A 2 -22.99 -8.60 18.66
CA ILE A 2 -22.96 -7.81 17.41
C ILE A 2 -21.57 -7.21 17.07
N TYR A 3 -20.78 -6.79 18.05
CA TYR A 3 -19.44 -6.22 17.84
C TYR A 3 -18.42 -7.24 17.31
N TRP A 4 -18.45 -8.48 17.78
CA TRP A 4 -17.60 -9.54 17.24
C TRP A 4 -17.90 -9.83 15.77
N VAL A 5 -19.18 -9.83 15.42
CA VAL A 5 -19.61 -9.99 14.02
C VAL A 5 -19.11 -8.84 13.16
N LEU A 6 -19.28 -7.60 13.63
CA LEU A 6 -18.78 -6.42 12.91
C LEU A 6 -17.26 -6.43 12.75
N THR A 7 -16.51 -6.84 13.79
CA THR A 7 -15.05 -6.96 13.71
C THR A 7 -14.63 -7.98 12.66
N ILE A 8 -15.27 -9.16 12.64
CA ILE A 8 -14.99 -10.21 11.64
C ILE A 8 -15.34 -9.73 10.23
N LEU A 9 -16.48 -9.07 10.05
CA LEU A 9 -16.88 -8.52 8.74
C LEU A 9 -15.91 -7.46 8.26
N MET A 10 -15.47 -6.57 9.15
CA MET A 10 -14.49 -5.53 8.80
C MET A 10 -13.11 -6.12 8.51
N ALA A 11 -12.68 -7.16 9.23
CA ALA A 11 -11.45 -7.87 8.91
C ALA A 11 -11.50 -8.48 7.50
N ALA A 12 -12.58 -9.23 7.20
CA ALA A 12 -12.78 -9.86 5.90
C ALA A 12 -12.86 -8.81 4.77
N PHE A 13 -13.61 -7.73 4.98
CA PHE A 13 -13.76 -6.66 4.00
C PHE A 13 -12.43 -5.93 3.75
N SER A 14 -11.71 -5.51 4.80
CA SER A 14 -10.43 -4.82 4.66
C SER A 14 -9.36 -5.70 4.03
N TYR A 15 -9.31 -6.98 4.41
CA TYR A 15 -8.41 -7.94 3.78
C TYR A 15 -8.76 -8.17 2.31
N ALA A 16 -10.04 -8.31 1.96
CA ALA A 16 -10.49 -8.47 0.58
C ALA A 16 -10.12 -7.24 -0.28
N MET A 17 -10.32 -6.02 0.26
CA MET A 17 -9.89 -4.79 -0.42
C MET A 17 -8.36 -4.76 -0.64
N GLY A 18 -7.58 -5.21 0.35
CA GLY A 18 -6.13 -5.37 0.20
C GLY A 18 -5.72 -6.39 -0.87
N ASN A 19 -6.51 -7.44 -1.08
CA ASN A 19 -6.28 -8.43 -2.13
C ASN A 19 -6.49 -7.87 -3.55
N LEU A 20 -7.25 -6.78 -3.71
CA LEU A 20 -7.48 -6.20 -5.03
C LEU A 20 -6.18 -5.61 -5.57
N ASN A 21 -5.79 -6.05 -6.77
CA ASN A 21 -4.67 -5.43 -7.46
C ASN A 21 -5.14 -4.13 -8.14
N SER A 22 -4.76 -2.99 -7.56
CA SER A 22 -5.18 -1.65 -8.02
C SER A 22 -4.84 -1.40 -9.49
N ALA A 23 -3.72 -1.94 -9.98
CA ALA A 23 -3.33 -1.78 -11.38
C ALA A 23 -4.25 -2.57 -12.33
N ILE A 24 -4.67 -3.77 -11.93
CA ILE A 24 -5.66 -4.56 -12.69
C ILE A 24 -7.02 -3.86 -12.64
N VAL A 25 -7.44 -3.39 -11.46
CA VAL A 25 -8.71 -2.65 -11.31
C VAL A 25 -8.69 -1.39 -12.18
N ALA A 26 -7.64 -0.57 -12.07
CA ALA A 26 -7.52 0.65 -12.85
C ALA A 26 -7.47 0.39 -14.36
N SER A 27 -6.72 -0.63 -14.82
CA SER A 27 -6.63 -0.95 -16.24
C SER A 27 -7.96 -1.41 -16.81
N ASN A 28 -8.72 -2.22 -16.08
CA ASN A 28 -10.00 -2.75 -16.56
C ASN A 28 -11.13 -1.71 -16.49
N PHE A 29 -11.25 -0.97 -15.38
CA PHE A 29 -12.38 -0.06 -15.17
C PHE A 29 -12.16 1.36 -15.71
N VAL A 30 -10.92 1.85 -15.74
CA VAL A 30 -10.61 3.22 -16.19
C VAL A 30 -10.13 3.25 -17.63
N PHE A 31 -9.39 2.21 -18.07
CA PHE A 31 -8.80 2.16 -19.41
C PHE A 31 -9.40 1.08 -20.31
N HIS A 32 -10.31 0.25 -19.77
CA HIS A 32 -11.02 -0.83 -20.51
C HIS A 32 -10.06 -1.81 -21.21
N THR A 33 -8.89 -2.05 -20.61
CA THR A 33 -7.85 -2.92 -21.16
C THR A 33 -7.28 -3.84 -20.06
N ASP A 34 -6.68 -4.97 -20.45
CA ASP A 34 -6.02 -5.86 -19.50
C ASP A 34 -4.51 -5.59 -19.49
N LEU A 35 -4.04 -4.94 -18.42
CA LEU A 35 -2.62 -4.60 -18.23
C LEU A 35 -1.67 -5.80 -18.36
N ARG A 36 -2.13 -7.00 -18.00
CA ARG A 36 -1.33 -8.23 -18.05
C ARG A 36 -0.98 -8.65 -19.48
N LYS A 37 -1.71 -8.14 -20.47
CA LYS A 37 -1.48 -8.39 -21.91
C LYS A 37 -0.65 -7.30 -22.57
N LEU A 38 -0.28 -6.24 -21.83
CA LEU A 38 0.37 -5.06 -22.37
C LEU A 38 1.77 -4.84 -21.76
N GLY A 39 2.69 -4.33 -22.56
CA GLY A 39 4.05 -4.01 -22.13
C GLY A 39 4.80 -5.24 -21.60
N THR A 40 5.25 -5.17 -20.34
CA THR A 40 5.95 -6.30 -19.69
C THR A 40 4.99 -7.32 -19.06
N GLY A 41 3.69 -7.10 -19.12
CA GLY A 41 2.69 -7.91 -18.42
C GLY A 41 2.68 -7.72 -16.88
N SER A 42 3.56 -6.89 -16.34
CA SER A 42 3.65 -6.63 -14.90
C SER A 42 2.58 -5.67 -14.45
N THR A 43 2.05 -5.90 -13.23
CA THR A 43 1.09 -4.99 -12.56
C THR A 43 1.79 -3.88 -11.78
N ALA A 44 3.09 -3.69 -11.95
CA ALA A 44 3.84 -2.62 -11.31
C ALA A 44 3.52 -1.25 -11.91
N LEU A 45 3.62 -0.19 -11.09
CA LEU A 45 3.42 1.19 -11.50
C LEU A 45 4.31 1.58 -12.70
N SER A 46 5.53 1.04 -12.78
CA SER A 46 6.46 1.28 -13.91
C SER A 46 5.89 0.81 -15.24
N ASN A 47 5.29 -0.39 -15.29
CA ASN A 47 4.63 -0.89 -16.49
C ASN A 47 3.37 -0.08 -16.80
N PHE A 48 2.58 0.25 -15.77
CA PHE A 48 1.38 1.06 -15.93
C PHE A 48 1.69 2.46 -16.53
N ARG A 49 2.74 3.13 -16.01
CA ARG A 49 3.22 4.39 -16.58
C ARG A 49 3.75 4.26 -17.99
N ARG A 50 4.42 3.16 -18.32
CA ARG A 50 4.92 2.90 -19.67
C ARG A 50 3.79 2.83 -20.70
N ILE A 51 2.66 2.24 -20.31
CA ILE A 51 1.49 2.03 -21.20
C ILE A 51 0.60 3.27 -21.26
N TYR A 52 0.23 3.82 -20.09
CA TYR A 52 -0.79 4.88 -19.98
C TYR A 52 -0.19 6.27 -19.68
N GLY A 53 1.14 6.39 -19.68
CA GLY A 53 1.86 7.64 -19.40
C GLY A 53 1.74 8.09 -17.93
N VAL A 54 2.23 9.29 -17.65
CA VAL A 54 2.22 9.88 -16.30
C VAL A 54 0.79 10.09 -15.79
N LYS A 55 -0.11 10.57 -16.64
CA LYS A 55 -1.53 10.77 -16.29
C LYS A 55 -2.19 9.46 -15.90
N GLY A 56 -1.85 8.35 -16.58
CA GLY A 56 -2.30 7.01 -16.23
C GLY A 56 -1.78 6.60 -14.85
N GLY A 57 -0.51 6.80 -14.57
CA GLY A 57 0.09 6.54 -13.26
C GLY A 57 -0.60 7.30 -12.11
N ILE A 58 -0.97 8.57 -12.33
CA ILE A 58 -1.74 9.36 -11.34
C ILE A 58 -3.12 8.73 -11.12
N LYS A 59 -3.83 8.35 -12.19
CA LYS A 59 -5.14 7.68 -12.07
C LYS A 59 -5.01 6.36 -11.29
N LEU A 60 -3.95 5.58 -11.52
CA LEU A 60 -3.70 4.37 -10.73
C LEU A 60 -3.55 4.68 -9.25
N LEU A 61 -2.74 5.69 -8.88
CA LEU A 61 -2.55 6.08 -7.49
C LEU A 61 -3.86 6.56 -6.83
N LEU A 62 -4.72 7.25 -7.58
CA LEU A 62 -6.05 7.65 -7.09
C LEU A 62 -6.96 6.45 -6.86
N VAL A 63 -6.97 5.47 -7.77
CA VAL A 63 -7.74 4.22 -7.59
C VAL A 63 -7.22 3.45 -6.37
N GLU A 64 -5.91 3.35 -6.22
CA GLU A 64 -5.29 2.69 -5.06
C GLU A 64 -5.66 3.41 -3.75
N LEU A 65 -5.59 4.74 -3.73
CA LEU A 65 -5.99 5.55 -2.58
C LEU A 65 -7.45 5.29 -2.18
N VAL A 66 -8.38 5.23 -3.13
CA VAL A 66 -9.80 4.94 -2.86
C VAL A 66 -9.98 3.54 -2.29
N ILE A 67 -9.33 2.54 -2.90
CA ILE A 67 -9.37 1.14 -2.43
C ILE A 67 -8.86 1.04 -0.98
N ASP A 68 -7.79 1.76 -0.66
CA ASP A 68 -7.16 1.69 0.65
C ASP A 68 -7.92 2.52 1.72
N LEU A 69 -8.43 3.70 1.37
CA LEU A 69 -9.17 4.56 2.31
C LEU A 69 -10.54 4.01 2.69
N LEU A 70 -11.25 3.40 1.74
CA LEU A 70 -12.64 3.00 1.95
C LEU A 70 -12.82 2.09 3.18
N PRO A 71 -12.12 0.94 3.33
CA PRO A 71 -12.27 0.07 4.49
C PRO A 71 -11.83 0.74 5.79
N ILE A 72 -10.80 1.58 5.75
CA ILE A 72 -10.27 2.26 6.93
C ILE A 72 -11.26 3.28 7.47
N LEU A 73 -11.88 4.08 6.59
CA LEU A 73 -12.86 5.09 6.99
C LEU A 73 -14.15 4.44 7.51
N ILE A 74 -14.64 3.41 6.84
CA ILE A 74 -15.83 2.66 7.29
C ILE A 74 -15.58 2.05 8.67
N SER A 75 -14.43 1.39 8.87
CA SER A 75 -14.08 0.81 10.16
C SER A 75 -13.93 1.88 11.25
N GLY A 76 -13.23 2.99 10.93
CA GLY A 76 -13.10 4.11 11.85
C GLY A 76 -14.44 4.69 12.28
N TRP A 77 -15.40 4.82 11.37
CA TRP A 77 -16.74 5.28 11.66
C TRP A 77 -17.51 4.27 12.53
N LEU A 78 -17.52 2.98 12.17
CA LEU A 78 -18.23 1.94 12.92
C LEU A 78 -17.72 1.78 14.35
N PHE A 79 -16.39 1.77 14.53
CA PHE A 79 -15.78 1.67 15.86
C PHE A 79 -15.89 2.99 16.62
N GLY A 80 -15.97 4.12 15.91
CA GLY A 80 -16.14 5.46 16.50
C GLY A 80 -17.47 5.67 17.23
N ILE A 81 -18.49 4.85 16.92
CA ILE A 81 -19.77 4.85 17.66
C ILE A 81 -19.57 4.54 19.17
N LYS A 82 -18.45 3.91 19.52
CA LYS A 82 -18.05 3.55 20.90
C LYS A 82 -16.73 4.21 21.33
N ASP A 83 -16.38 5.34 20.73
CA ASP A 83 -15.15 6.09 21.00
C ASP A 83 -13.84 5.32 20.69
N HIS A 84 -13.91 4.28 19.83
CA HIS A 84 -12.75 3.49 19.42
C HIS A 84 -12.35 3.72 17.95
N ALA A 85 -12.58 4.93 17.42
CA ALA A 85 -12.32 5.22 16.01
C ALA A 85 -10.88 4.94 15.57
N ILE A 86 -9.89 5.29 16.42
CA ILE A 86 -8.47 5.07 16.13
C ILE A 86 -8.13 3.57 16.04
N VAL A 87 -8.72 2.75 16.91
CA VAL A 87 -8.58 1.29 16.91
C VAL A 87 -9.18 0.72 15.63
N GLY A 88 -10.37 1.17 15.23
CA GLY A 88 -11.03 0.75 14.01
C GLY A 88 -10.20 1.04 12.76
N ARG A 89 -9.60 2.24 12.68
CA ARG A 89 -8.71 2.63 11.57
C ARG A 89 -7.43 1.80 11.54
N ALA A 90 -6.77 1.62 12.69
CA ALA A 90 -5.56 0.80 12.80
C ALA A 90 -5.85 -0.67 12.45
N PHE A 91 -6.98 -1.22 12.91
CA PHE A 91 -7.40 -2.59 12.64
C PHE A 91 -7.68 -2.83 11.14
N ALA A 92 -8.47 -1.96 10.51
CA ALA A 92 -8.73 -2.05 9.08
C ALA A 92 -7.45 -1.87 8.26
N GLY A 93 -6.57 -0.92 8.64
CA GLY A 93 -5.26 -0.71 8.03
C GLY A 93 -4.38 -1.95 8.11
N PHE A 94 -4.34 -2.60 9.27
CA PHE A 94 -3.61 -3.86 9.47
C PHE A 94 -4.13 -4.97 8.54
N CYS A 95 -5.44 -5.21 8.51
CA CYS A 95 -6.05 -6.23 7.66
C CYS A 95 -5.85 -5.92 6.16
N LEU A 96 -5.93 -4.64 5.78
CA LEU A 96 -5.67 -4.16 4.42
C LEU A 96 -4.21 -4.44 4.00
N VAL A 97 -3.24 -4.08 4.84
CA VAL A 97 -1.81 -4.34 4.57
C VAL A 97 -1.54 -5.84 4.48
N MET A 98 -2.15 -6.65 5.36
CA MET A 98 -2.09 -8.12 5.25
C MET A 98 -2.59 -8.61 3.90
N GLY A 99 -3.74 -8.12 3.45
CA GLY A 99 -4.30 -8.46 2.14
C GLY A 99 -3.42 -8.01 0.97
N ARG A 100 -2.73 -6.86 1.09
CA ARG A 100 -1.82 -6.32 0.06
C ARG A 100 -0.49 -7.09 -0.02
N VAL A 101 0.05 -7.47 1.13
CA VAL A 101 1.35 -8.15 1.24
C VAL A 101 1.22 -9.66 1.00
N TYR A 102 0.14 -10.26 1.50
CA TYR A 102 -0.16 -11.69 1.40
C TYR A 102 -1.57 -11.93 0.83
N PRO A 103 -1.82 -11.57 -0.43
CA PRO A 103 -3.13 -11.74 -1.04
C PRO A 103 -3.43 -13.21 -1.32
N ALA A 104 -4.53 -13.72 -0.76
CA ALA A 104 -4.95 -15.10 -0.99
C ALA A 104 -5.29 -15.38 -2.46
N LEU A 105 -5.79 -14.37 -3.19
CA LEU A 105 -6.12 -14.48 -4.62
C LEU A 105 -4.90 -14.65 -5.53
N TYR A 106 -3.69 -14.38 -5.04
CA TYR A 106 -2.44 -14.42 -5.81
C TYR A 106 -1.37 -15.29 -5.13
N GLU A 107 -1.76 -16.43 -4.57
CA GLU A 107 -0.86 -17.40 -3.93
C GLU A 107 0.05 -16.77 -2.86
N LEU A 108 -0.45 -15.79 -2.12
CA LEU A 108 0.27 -15.00 -1.12
C LEU A 108 1.48 -14.20 -1.67
N ARG A 109 1.54 -14.01 -2.99
CA ARG A 109 2.59 -13.24 -3.68
C ARG A 109 2.11 -11.82 -3.97
N GLY A 110 2.04 -11.00 -2.92
CA GLY A 110 1.59 -9.61 -3.00
C GLY A 110 2.68 -8.60 -3.25
N GLY A 111 2.25 -7.33 -3.30
CA GLY A 111 3.09 -6.16 -3.53
C GLY A 111 3.85 -5.68 -2.27
N HIS A 112 4.36 -4.46 -2.36
CA HIS A 112 5.17 -3.83 -1.30
C HIS A 112 4.35 -3.38 -0.07
N GLY A 113 3.05 -3.12 -0.23
CA GLY A 113 2.17 -2.67 0.85
C GLY A 113 2.41 -1.23 1.33
N ILE A 114 3.31 -0.47 0.70
CA ILE A 114 3.70 0.86 1.20
C ILE A 114 2.56 1.87 1.10
N MET A 115 1.76 1.86 0.03
CA MET A 115 0.62 2.79 -0.09
C MET A 115 -0.42 2.50 1.00
N ALA A 116 -0.79 1.25 1.19
CA ALA A 116 -1.72 0.85 2.25
C ALA A 116 -1.20 1.24 3.65
N LEU A 117 0.11 1.07 3.90
CA LEU A 117 0.75 1.49 5.15
C LEU A 117 0.69 3.01 5.34
N ILE A 118 1.02 3.80 4.31
CA ILE A 118 0.97 5.28 4.37
C ILE A 118 -0.47 5.75 4.62
N VAL A 119 -1.45 5.21 3.87
CA VAL A 119 -2.86 5.57 4.02
C VAL A 119 -3.38 5.21 5.42
N ALA A 120 -3.03 4.02 5.93
CA ALA A 120 -3.37 3.62 7.28
C ALA A 120 -2.74 4.56 8.33
N ALA A 121 -1.46 4.91 8.17
CA ALA A 121 -0.75 5.82 9.06
C ALA A 121 -1.39 7.21 9.09
N PHE A 122 -1.74 7.79 7.94
CA PHE A 122 -2.48 9.06 7.87
C PHE A 122 -3.84 8.99 8.55
N SER A 123 -4.52 7.86 8.42
CA SER A 123 -5.86 7.67 9.01
C SER A 123 -5.81 7.54 10.52
N VAL A 124 -4.73 7.02 11.08
CA VAL A 124 -4.48 6.93 12.53
C VAL A 124 -4.01 8.28 13.08
N SER A 125 -3.01 8.89 12.43
CA SER A 125 -2.46 10.19 12.80
C SER A 125 -1.87 10.89 11.58
N PHE A 126 -2.32 12.13 11.33
CA PHE A 126 -1.81 12.94 10.22
C PHE A 126 -0.30 13.16 10.32
N SER A 127 0.22 13.45 11.52
CA SER A 127 1.65 13.69 11.74
C SER A 127 2.50 12.44 11.44
N ILE A 128 2.04 11.25 11.84
CA ILE A 128 2.71 9.97 11.55
C ILE A 128 2.74 9.73 10.04
N GLY A 129 1.57 9.84 9.38
CA GLY A 129 1.47 9.64 7.94
C GLY A 129 2.33 10.61 7.14
N ALA A 130 2.34 11.90 7.51
CA ALA A 130 3.14 12.93 6.87
C ALA A 130 4.65 12.67 7.03
N THR A 131 5.08 12.27 8.23
CA THR A 131 6.49 11.92 8.50
C THR A 131 6.93 10.73 7.66
N ILE A 132 6.13 9.67 7.60
CA ILE A 132 6.43 8.49 6.79
C ILE A 132 6.51 8.86 5.31
N LEU A 133 5.54 9.61 4.80
CA LEU A 133 5.52 10.04 3.41
C LEU A 133 6.75 10.88 3.07
N ALA A 134 7.13 11.83 3.93
CA ALA A 134 8.31 12.66 3.72
C ALA A 134 9.61 11.82 3.67
N ILE A 135 9.78 10.86 4.58
CA ILE A 135 10.94 9.96 4.61
C ILE A 135 10.97 9.09 3.35
N VAL A 136 9.84 8.50 2.97
CA VAL A 136 9.72 7.64 1.78
C VAL A 136 10.08 8.43 0.52
N LEU A 137 9.51 9.63 0.34
CA LEU A 137 9.79 10.47 -0.82
C LEU A 137 11.26 10.93 -0.86
N ALA A 138 11.82 11.35 0.28
CA ALA A 138 13.21 11.73 0.37
C ALA A 138 14.15 10.57 -0.01
N LEU A 139 13.91 9.36 0.53
CA LEU A 139 14.73 8.20 0.21
C LEU A 139 14.60 7.78 -1.25
N ILE A 140 13.41 7.82 -1.84
CA ILE A 140 13.22 7.57 -3.27
C ILE A 140 14.00 8.60 -4.09
N TRP A 141 13.94 9.87 -3.73
CA TRP A 141 14.63 10.94 -4.44
C TRP A 141 16.15 10.80 -4.42
N PHE A 142 16.74 10.57 -3.23
CA PHE A 142 18.19 10.50 -3.08
C PHE A 142 18.78 9.15 -3.49
N THR A 143 18.11 8.03 -3.18
CA THR A 143 18.69 6.68 -3.36
C THR A 143 18.17 5.95 -4.59
N ARG A 144 16.96 6.28 -5.03
CA ARG A 144 16.20 5.58 -6.09
C ARG A 144 15.89 4.11 -5.76
N TYR A 145 16.06 3.67 -4.51
CA TYR A 145 15.72 2.32 -4.08
C TYR A 145 14.34 2.31 -3.41
N MET A 146 13.33 1.74 -4.11
CA MET A 146 11.97 1.61 -3.57
C MET A 146 11.95 0.77 -2.30
N SER A 147 12.67 -0.36 -2.28
CA SER A 147 12.69 -1.25 -1.12
C SER A 147 13.29 -0.61 0.12
N LEU A 148 14.31 0.26 -0.03
CA LEU A 148 14.88 1.01 1.09
C LEU A 148 13.87 2.00 1.68
N ALA A 149 13.15 2.72 0.80
CA ALA A 149 12.12 3.66 1.22
C ALA A 149 10.97 2.96 1.97
N VAL A 150 10.55 1.77 1.49
CA VAL A 150 9.52 0.95 2.15
C VAL A 150 9.97 0.50 3.53
N LEU A 151 11.20 -0.02 3.65
CA LEU A 151 11.77 -0.46 4.94
C LEU A 151 11.85 0.71 5.94
N ALA A 152 12.34 1.86 5.49
CA ALA A 152 12.42 3.04 6.34
C ALA A 152 11.03 3.54 6.76
N GLY A 153 10.07 3.58 5.85
CA GLY A 153 8.69 3.96 6.16
C GLY A 153 8.04 3.03 7.20
N ALA A 154 8.25 1.71 7.05
CA ALA A 154 7.74 0.72 8.00
C ALA A 154 8.42 0.83 9.38
N ALA A 155 9.74 1.04 9.42
CA ALA A 155 10.48 1.29 10.66
C ALA A 155 10.02 2.58 11.35
N THR A 156 9.80 3.65 10.57
CA THR A 156 9.25 4.92 11.07
C THR A 156 7.87 4.72 11.69
N LEU A 157 6.98 3.91 11.06
CA LEU A 157 5.68 3.61 11.63
C LEU A 157 5.80 2.94 13.00
N ILE A 158 6.71 1.96 13.16
CA ILE A 158 6.92 1.27 14.44
C ILE A 158 7.37 2.25 15.53
N VAL A 159 8.40 3.07 15.22
CA VAL A 159 8.92 4.05 16.19
C VAL A 159 7.87 5.11 16.53
N ALA A 160 7.18 5.64 15.52
CA ALA A 160 6.14 6.64 15.73
C ALA A 160 4.94 6.08 16.50
N ALA A 161 4.56 4.82 16.27
CA ALA A 161 3.49 4.17 17.03
C ALA A 161 3.84 4.06 18.52
N LEU A 162 5.08 3.68 18.85
CA LEU A 162 5.55 3.59 20.24
C LEU A 162 5.59 4.94 20.96
N LEU A 163 5.85 6.04 20.23
CA LEU A 163 6.06 7.35 20.82
C LEU A 163 4.81 8.24 20.82
N LEU A 164 3.89 8.04 19.89
CA LEU A 164 2.82 9.01 19.58
C LEU A 164 1.40 8.43 19.63
N ILE A 165 1.22 7.11 19.81
CA ILE A 165 -0.10 6.49 19.88
C ILE A 165 -0.38 6.06 21.32
N ASP A 166 -1.34 6.74 21.95
CA ASP A 166 -1.72 6.46 23.36
C ASP A 166 -2.55 5.19 23.50
N ASP A 167 -3.39 4.88 22.52
CA ASP A 167 -4.21 3.66 22.54
C ASP A 167 -3.34 2.43 22.29
N ARG A 168 -3.25 1.56 23.29
CA ARG A 168 -2.37 0.38 23.26
C ARG A 168 -2.70 -0.59 22.12
N LEU A 169 -4.00 -0.78 21.83
CA LEU A 169 -4.40 -1.72 20.78
C LEU A 169 -4.07 -1.17 19.40
N ALA A 170 -4.37 0.12 19.14
CA ALA A 170 -3.99 0.80 17.92
C ALA A 170 -2.46 0.83 17.73
N MET A 171 -1.69 1.09 18.80
CA MET A 171 -0.24 1.05 18.82
C MET A 171 0.27 -0.33 18.37
N PHE A 172 -0.20 -1.43 19.00
CA PHE A 172 0.22 -2.78 18.63
C PHE A 172 -0.13 -3.12 17.18
N LEU A 173 -1.31 -2.76 16.70
CA LEU A 173 -1.72 -2.98 15.32
C LEU A 173 -0.79 -2.26 14.32
N CYS A 174 -0.40 -1.02 14.61
CA CYS A 174 0.56 -0.27 13.80
C CYS A 174 1.97 -0.90 13.83
N ILE A 175 2.42 -1.38 14.98
CA ILE A 175 3.70 -2.09 15.12
C ILE A 175 3.70 -3.37 14.28
N PHE A 176 2.67 -4.21 14.41
CA PHE A 176 2.55 -5.44 13.62
C PHE A 176 2.47 -5.16 12.12
N MET A 177 1.77 -4.09 11.71
CA MET A 177 1.72 -3.63 10.32
C MET A 177 3.13 -3.32 9.78
N GLY A 178 3.92 -2.56 10.54
CA GLY A 178 5.32 -2.26 10.18
C GLY A 178 6.19 -3.52 10.11
N ILE A 179 6.08 -4.43 11.10
CA ILE A 179 6.83 -5.69 11.13
C ILE A 179 6.53 -6.54 9.90
N ILE A 180 5.26 -6.70 9.51
CA ILE A 180 4.85 -7.49 8.34
C ILE A 180 5.48 -6.95 7.07
N VAL A 181 5.46 -5.62 6.88
CA VAL A 181 6.08 -4.97 5.72
C VAL A 181 7.59 -5.18 5.73
N ILE A 182 8.27 -5.08 6.87
CA ILE A 182 9.72 -5.35 7.00
C ILE A 182 10.02 -6.81 6.65
N LEU A 183 9.29 -7.77 7.22
CA LEU A 183 9.49 -9.20 6.96
C LEU A 183 9.37 -9.54 5.47
N LYS A 184 8.41 -8.93 4.77
CA LYS A 184 8.25 -9.09 3.32
C LYS A 184 9.46 -8.60 2.53
N HIS A 185 10.21 -7.63 3.05
CA HIS A 185 11.33 -6.99 2.38
C HIS A 185 12.72 -7.45 2.86
N LEU A 186 12.82 -8.48 3.69
CA LEU A 186 14.12 -8.97 4.19
C LEU A 186 15.07 -9.34 3.05
N SER A 187 14.58 -9.97 1.98
CA SER A 187 15.39 -10.30 0.80
C SER A 187 15.93 -9.07 0.06
N ALA A 188 15.24 -7.93 0.15
CA ALA A 188 15.70 -6.68 -0.45
C ALA A 188 16.94 -6.13 0.26
N ILE A 189 17.07 -6.34 1.58
CA ILE A 189 18.24 -5.92 2.36
C ILE A 189 19.52 -6.56 1.79
N SER A 190 19.49 -7.86 1.53
CA SER A 190 20.67 -8.56 0.97
C SER A 190 20.96 -8.11 -0.48
N ARG A 191 19.92 -7.79 -1.28
CA ARG A 191 20.12 -7.26 -2.63
C ARG A 191 20.70 -5.85 -2.62
N ILE A 192 20.26 -5.00 -1.69
CA ILE A 192 20.80 -3.64 -1.50
C ILE A 192 22.28 -3.72 -1.10
N SER A 193 22.60 -4.55 -0.10
CA SER A 193 24.00 -4.75 0.35
C SER A 193 24.90 -5.27 -0.76
N ALA A 194 24.37 -6.12 -1.65
CA ALA A 194 25.10 -6.67 -2.81
C ALA A 194 25.12 -5.72 -4.03
N GLY A 195 24.52 -4.51 -3.94
CA GLY A 195 24.39 -3.57 -5.06
C GLY A 195 23.52 -4.08 -6.23
N LYS A 196 22.69 -5.11 -5.98
CA LYS A 196 21.85 -5.78 -7.01
C LYS A 196 20.38 -5.33 -6.99
N GLU A 197 20.01 -4.43 -6.07
CA GLU A 197 18.63 -3.94 -6.01
C GLU A 197 18.34 -3.00 -7.21
N PRO A 198 17.21 -3.20 -7.92
CA PRO A 198 16.87 -2.36 -9.06
C PRO A 198 16.54 -0.93 -8.61
N LYS A 199 17.11 0.05 -9.31
CA LYS A 199 16.82 1.48 -9.09
C LYS A 199 15.59 1.91 -9.89
N ILE A 200 14.79 2.80 -9.30
CA ILE A 200 13.68 3.45 -10.01
C ILE A 200 14.26 4.37 -11.10
N SER A 201 13.81 4.20 -12.34
CA SER A 201 14.09 5.14 -13.42
C SER A 201 13.03 6.22 -13.44
N PHE A 202 13.46 7.50 -13.38
CA PHE A 202 12.57 8.65 -13.58
C PHE A 202 12.50 9.05 -15.06
N LYS A 203 13.40 8.53 -15.92
CA LYS A 203 13.32 8.76 -17.35
C LYS A 203 12.13 7.99 -17.93
N GLU A 204 11.32 8.68 -18.69
CA GLU A 204 10.23 8.09 -19.45
C GLU A 204 10.81 7.30 -20.61
N ASP A 205 10.76 5.97 -20.56
CA ASP A 205 10.78 5.16 -21.75
C ASP A 205 9.38 5.20 -22.38
N ILE A 206 8.98 6.37 -22.90
CA ILE A 206 7.76 6.55 -23.68
C ILE A 206 8.06 6.06 -25.11
N ASN A 207 8.27 4.78 -25.29
CA ASN A 207 8.41 4.15 -26.61
C ASN A 207 7.44 2.97 -26.78
N TYR A 208 6.25 3.03 -26.16
CA TYR A 208 5.16 2.20 -26.60
C TYR A 208 4.28 3.05 -27.54
N LYS A 209 4.63 3.05 -28.82
CA LYS A 209 3.65 3.37 -29.86
C LYS A 209 2.58 2.28 -29.76
N PHE A 210 1.36 2.64 -29.39
CA PHE A 210 0.23 1.82 -29.69
C PHE A 210 0.25 1.66 -31.24
N ASP A 211 0.57 0.49 -31.72
CA ASP A 211 0.19 0.14 -33.08
C ASP A 211 -1.33 0.22 -33.07
N GLU A 212 -1.85 1.23 -33.76
CA GLU A 212 -3.28 1.43 -34.03
C GLU A 212 -3.77 0.22 -34.84
N LYS A 213 -4.09 -0.85 -34.13
CA LYS A 213 -4.83 -2.00 -34.67
C LYS A 213 -5.81 -2.46 -33.60
N PHE A 214 -6.85 -1.68 -33.41
CA PHE A 214 -8.17 -2.16 -32.99
C PHE A 214 -9.23 -1.21 -33.55
#